data_b64977b813da343fecb93c3cfee737cd
#
_entry.id   b64977b813da343fecb93c3cfee737cd
#
_cell.length_a   1.000
_cell.length_b   1.000
_cell.length_c   1.000
_cell.angle_alpha   90.00
_cell.angle_beta   90.00
_cell.angle_gamma   90.00
#
_symmetry.space_group_name_H-M   'P 1'
#
loop_
_entity.id
_entity.type
_entity.pdbx_description
1 polymer ?
#
loop_
_entity_poly.entity_id
_entity_poly.type
_entity_poly.pdbx_seq_one_letter_code
_entity_poly.pdbx_strand_id
1 'polypeptide(L)'
;MRAAAVDRSSRKGVLAAGAAAAVLALAAAGCGSGTTSAASGAAATHHAMAGHSHAMTETARFGSDCGMVPATGMGSFHGMAMDPVVTAASHNPLLTSFAADVKAAGLASDLNTMHSFTVFAPANSAFGKLSSGEMSMMHNTAELTKILKHHVVSGKVTPAKLASGMPLTTLAGGSLTGAKMGSVYEVGKADVICGNIQTANATVYVINKVLVPMH
;
A
#
# COMPACT_ATOMS: atom_id res chain seq x y z
N MET A 1 -45.59 18.98 18.63
CA MET A 1 -46.48 18.96 17.46
C MET A 1 -45.82 19.77 16.35
N ARG A 2 -45.26 19.13 15.36
CA ARG A 2 -45.25 19.45 13.92
C ARG A 2 -44.23 18.52 13.24
N ALA A 3 -44.79 17.55 12.57
CA ALA A 3 -44.12 16.70 11.62
C ALA A 3 -43.90 17.50 10.33
N ALA A 4 -42.76 17.36 9.70
CA ALA A 4 -42.51 17.80 8.34
C ALA A 4 -41.94 16.64 7.52
N ALA A 5 -42.63 16.40 6.44
CA ALA A 5 -42.63 15.26 5.56
C ALA A 5 -41.39 15.15 4.70
N VAL A 6 -41.03 13.89 4.43
CA VAL A 6 -40.08 13.41 3.45
C VAL A 6 -40.61 13.61 2.04
N ASP A 7 -39.86 14.27 1.19
CA ASP A 7 -40.11 14.26 -0.27
C ASP A 7 -39.17 13.25 -0.94
N ARG A 8 -39.77 12.19 -1.45
CA ARG A 8 -39.19 11.20 -2.35
C ARG A 8 -39.44 11.67 -3.79
N SER A 9 -38.46 12.33 -4.40
CA SER A 9 -38.51 12.53 -5.85
C SER A 9 -37.74 11.41 -6.56
N SER A 10 -38.55 10.49 -7.05
CA SER A 10 -38.25 9.46 -8.04
C SER A 10 -37.95 10.12 -9.40
N ARG A 11 -36.81 9.89 -9.98
CA ARG A 11 -36.59 10.11 -11.41
C ARG A 11 -36.19 8.83 -12.11
N LYS A 12 -37.18 8.28 -12.75
CA LYS A 12 -37.12 7.23 -13.78
C LYS A 12 -36.56 7.80 -15.09
N GLY A 13 -35.80 6.99 -15.78
CA GLY A 13 -35.84 6.90 -17.23
C GLY A 13 -34.73 7.67 -17.95
N VAL A 14 -33.88 6.97 -18.69
CA VAL A 14 -34.01 6.90 -20.16
C VAL A 14 -33.09 5.77 -20.66
N LEU A 15 -33.72 4.79 -21.30
CA LEU A 15 -33.13 3.82 -22.20
C LEU A 15 -32.77 4.51 -23.51
N ALA A 16 -31.57 4.32 -24.04
CA ALA A 16 -31.29 4.52 -25.46
C ALA A 16 -30.48 3.34 -25.96
N ALA A 17 -31.16 2.52 -26.72
CA ALA A 17 -30.59 1.47 -27.56
C ALA A 17 -30.05 2.12 -28.85
N GLY A 18 -28.87 1.69 -29.28
CA GLY A 18 -28.29 2.07 -30.56
C GLY A 18 -27.51 0.88 -31.13
N ALA A 19 -28.10 0.29 -32.17
CA ALA A 19 -27.58 -0.90 -32.86
C ALA A 19 -26.64 -0.56 -34.00
N ALA A 20 -25.81 -1.57 -34.33
CA ALA A 20 -25.30 -1.96 -35.65
C ALA A 20 -24.22 -1.11 -36.36
N ALA A 21 -23.11 -1.75 -36.67
CA ALA A 21 -22.74 -2.07 -38.05
C ALA A 21 -21.48 -2.92 -38.08
N ALA A 22 -21.61 -4.07 -38.74
CA ALA A 22 -20.57 -4.97 -39.15
C ALA A 22 -19.89 -4.45 -40.45
N VAL A 23 -18.56 -4.60 -40.56
CA VAL A 23 -17.89 -4.62 -41.86
C VAL A 23 -16.85 -5.76 -41.85
N LEU A 24 -17.07 -6.69 -42.75
CA LEU A 24 -16.11 -7.73 -43.24
C LEU A 24 -15.09 -7.07 -44.17
N ALA A 25 -13.85 -7.60 -44.22
CA ALA A 25 -13.05 -7.89 -45.43
C ALA A 25 -11.70 -8.51 -45.00
N LEU A 26 -11.46 -9.73 -45.39
CA LEU A 26 -10.68 -10.40 -46.47
C LEU A 26 -9.15 -10.33 -46.28
N ALA A 27 -8.61 -11.49 -45.94
CA ALA A 27 -7.69 -12.38 -46.63
C ALA A 27 -6.47 -11.80 -47.36
N ALA A 28 -5.27 -12.25 -46.94
CA ALA A 28 -4.21 -12.61 -47.87
C ALA A 28 -3.31 -13.67 -47.26
N ALA A 29 -3.30 -14.84 -47.93
CA ALA A 29 -2.37 -15.92 -47.70
C ALA A 29 -1.00 -15.59 -48.32
N GLY A 30 0.07 -15.95 -47.60
CA GLY A 30 1.43 -15.91 -48.07
C GLY A 30 2.16 -17.18 -47.68
N CYS A 31 2.09 -18.23 -48.51
CA CYS A 31 2.97 -19.38 -48.45
C CYS A 31 4.38 -18.98 -48.91
N GLY A 32 5.37 -19.29 -48.10
CA GLY A 32 6.78 -19.23 -48.45
C GLY A 32 7.48 -20.48 -47.94
N SER A 33 7.55 -21.53 -48.79
CA SER A 33 8.35 -22.73 -48.58
C SER A 33 9.82 -22.44 -48.86
N GLY A 34 10.71 -22.88 -48.00
CA GLY A 34 12.18 -22.81 -48.18
C GLY A 34 12.90 -23.78 -47.27
N THR A 35 12.96 -25.01 -47.74
CA THR A 35 13.99 -26.09 -47.68
C THR A 35 15.17 -25.95 -46.68
N THR A 36 15.25 -26.99 -45.87
CA THR A 36 16.40 -27.83 -45.44
C THR A 36 17.82 -27.26 -45.46
N SER A 37 18.49 -27.35 -44.32
CA SER A 37 19.82 -27.96 -44.20
C SER A 37 20.10 -28.36 -42.76
N ALA A 38 20.42 -29.65 -42.63
CA ALA A 38 20.98 -30.23 -41.42
C ALA A 38 22.45 -29.85 -41.29
N ALA A 39 22.93 -29.59 -40.08
CA ALA A 39 24.22 -30.08 -39.59
C ALA A 39 24.48 -29.67 -38.16
N SER A 40 24.70 -30.67 -37.35
CA SER A 40 25.71 -30.84 -36.28
C SER A 40 25.95 -29.74 -35.28
N GLY A 41 25.62 -30.05 -34.06
CA GLY A 41 26.53 -30.11 -32.93
C GLY A 41 27.25 -28.84 -32.53
N ALA A 42 26.88 -28.32 -31.38
CA ALA A 42 27.88 -27.88 -30.39
C ALA A 42 27.17 -27.35 -29.12
N ALA A 43 27.49 -28.01 -28.05
CA ALA A 43 27.61 -27.44 -26.69
C ALA A 43 26.68 -26.29 -26.32
N ALA A 44 25.65 -26.62 -25.57
CA ALA A 44 24.96 -25.65 -24.70
C ALA A 44 25.93 -25.08 -23.69
N THR A 45 26.54 -23.98 -24.01
CA THR A 45 27.10 -23.09 -22.99
C THR A 45 25.94 -22.46 -22.26
N HIS A 46 25.68 -22.95 -21.06
CA HIS A 46 24.87 -22.23 -20.08
C HIS A 46 25.57 -20.88 -19.83
N HIS A 47 25.13 -19.85 -20.53
CA HIS A 47 25.40 -18.51 -20.08
C HIS A 47 24.59 -18.31 -18.78
N ALA A 48 25.30 -18.56 -17.67
CA ALA A 48 24.89 -18.05 -16.40
C ALA A 48 24.66 -16.54 -16.56
N MET A 49 23.40 -16.14 -16.56
CA MET A 49 23.03 -14.75 -16.41
C MET A 49 23.38 -14.32 -14.99
N ALA A 50 24.67 -14.12 -14.76
CA ALA A 50 25.17 -13.42 -13.61
C ALA A 50 24.96 -11.93 -13.85
N GLY A 51 24.18 -11.32 -13.01
CA GLY A 51 24.32 -9.91 -12.76
C GLY A 51 23.26 -8.97 -13.29
N HIS A 52 22.14 -8.92 -12.61
CA HIS A 52 21.38 -7.68 -12.48
C HIS A 52 20.82 -7.57 -11.05
N SER A 53 21.70 -7.77 -10.06
CA SER A 53 21.32 -7.75 -8.64
C SER A 53 21.24 -6.35 -8.02
N HIS A 54 21.41 -5.27 -8.78
CA HIS A 54 21.51 -3.94 -8.20
C HIS A 54 20.30 -3.00 -8.43
N ALA A 55 19.34 -3.38 -9.27
CA ALA A 55 18.14 -2.56 -9.51
C ALA A 55 16.89 -3.04 -8.77
N MET A 56 16.93 -4.19 -8.10
CA MET A 56 15.77 -4.81 -7.46
C MET A 56 15.58 -4.45 -5.97
N THR A 57 16.54 -3.77 -5.34
CA THR A 57 16.52 -3.55 -3.89
C THR A 57 15.59 -2.43 -3.44
N GLU A 58 15.26 -1.48 -4.28
CA GLU A 58 14.37 -0.38 -3.90
C GLU A 58 12.88 -0.71 -3.98
N THR A 59 12.52 -1.72 -4.79
CA THR A 59 11.11 -2.11 -5.00
C THR A 59 10.73 -3.39 -4.27
N ALA A 60 11.69 -4.14 -3.75
CA ALA A 60 11.42 -5.40 -3.05
C ALA A 60 10.68 -5.15 -1.73
N ARG A 61 9.55 -5.81 -1.58
CA ARG A 61 8.84 -5.90 -0.30
C ARG A 61 9.56 -6.85 0.62
N PHE A 62 9.49 -6.60 1.91
CA PHE A 62 10.18 -7.41 2.92
C PHE A 62 9.36 -7.50 4.21
N GLY A 63 9.62 -8.50 5.02
CA GLY A 63 8.98 -8.73 6.31
C GLY A 63 8.27 -10.07 6.38
N SER A 64 8.07 -10.56 7.62
CA SER A 64 7.50 -11.88 7.91
C SER A 64 6.04 -12.04 7.45
N ASP A 65 5.27 -10.96 7.56
CA ASP A 65 3.82 -10.98 7.40
C ASP A 65 3.36 -10.52 6.00
N CYS A 66 4.31 -10.25 5.08
CA CYS A 66 3.96 -9.94 3.70
C CYS A 66 3.20 -11.06 3.00
N GLY A 67 3.40 -12.31 3.41
CA GLY A 67 2.64 -13.46 2.92
C GLY A 67 1.17 -13.49 3.35
N MET A 68 0.79 -12.69 4.36
CA MET A 68 -0.59 -12.55 4.82
C MET A 68 -1.41 -11.54 3.99
N VAL A 69 -0.73 -10.75 3.15
CA VAL A 69 -1.39 -9.84 2.21
C VAL A 69 -2.01 -10.68 1.08
N PRO A 70 -3.28 -10.47 0.73
CA PRO A 70 -3.94 -11.23 -0.34
C PRO A 70 -3.15 -11.17 -1.66
N ALA A 71 -3.10 -12.29 -2.37
CA ALA A 71 -2.41 -12.36 -3.66
C ALA A 71 -3.15 -11.60 -4.76
N THR A 72 -4.49 -11.47 -4.64
CA THR A 72 -5.37 -10.85 -5.63
C THR A 72 -6.41 -9.95 -4.95
N GLY A 73 -7.10 -9.13 -5.74
CA GLY A 73 -8.13 -8.21 -5.26
C GLY A 73 -7.57 -6.86 -4.81
N MET A 74 -8.46 -5.98 -4.33
CA MET A 74 -8.12 -4.60 -3.96
C MET A 74 -7.18 -4.52 -2.75
N GLY A 75 -7.21 -5.50 -1.85
CA GLY A 75 -6.30 -5.60 -0.71
C GLY A 75 -4.94 -6.21 -1.03
N SER A 76 -4.71 -6.70 -2.25
CA SER A 76 -3.42 -7.20 -2.71
C SER A 76 -2.42 -6.06 -2.94
N PHE A 77 -1.14 -6.40 -3.07
CA PHE A 77 -0.11 -5.40 -3.39
C PHE A 77 -0.39 -4.65 -4.69
N HIS A 78 -0.92 -5.34 -5.70
CA HIS A 78 -1.29 -4.72 -6.96
C HIS A 78 -2.52 -3.81 -6.81
N GLY A 79 -3.57 -4.28 -6.13
CA GLY A 79 -4.75 -3.49 -5.84
C GLY A 79 -4.43 -2.23 -5.04
N MET A 80 -3.64 -2.37 -3.96
CA MET A 80 -3.21 -1.23 -3.14
C MET A 80 -2.40 -0.20 -3.93
N ALA A 81 -1.61 -0.62 -4.93
CA ALA A 81 -0.83 0.31 -5.76
C ALA A 81 -1.71 1.22 -6.64
N MET A 82 -2.95 0.84 -6.90
CA MET A 82 -3.91 1.61 -7.70
C MET A 82 -4.73 2.60 -6.85
N ASP A 83 -4.79 2.40 -5.54
CA ASP A 83 -5.62 3.18 -4.63
C ASP A 83 -4.80 4.14 -3.75
N PRO A 84 -5.36 5.31 -3.36
CA PRO A 84 -4.79 6.13 -2.31
C PRO A 84 -4.68 5.37 -0.98
N VAL A 85 -3.73 5.76 -0.13
CA VAL A 85 -3.30 5.00 1.03
C VAL A 85 -4.42 4.56 1.99
N VAL A 86 -5.40 5.42 2.29
CA VAL A 86 -6.48 5.07 3.22
C VAL A 86 -7.48 4.12 2.59
N THR A 87 -7.76 4.28 1.29
CA THR A 87 -8.58 3.36 0.50
C THR A 87 -7.90 1.99 0.42
N ALA A 88 -6.63 1.96 0.03
CA ALA A 88 -5.80 0.76 -0.01
C ALA A 88 -5.78 0.03 1.36
N ALA A 89 -5.55 0.76 2.46
CA ALA A 89 -5.54 0.19 3.80
C ALA A 89 -6.89 -0.39 4.21
N SER A 90 -8.01 0.21 3.78
CA SER A 90 -9.35 -0.30 4.12
C SER A 90 -9.70 -1.62 3.41
N HIS A 91 -9.05 -1.93 2.30
CA HIS A 91 -9.19 -3.20 1.60
C HIS A 91 -8.21 -4.28 2.07
N ASN A 92 -7.18 -3.90 2.82
CA ASN A 92 -6.19 -4.85 3.30
C ASN A 92 -6.60 -5.42 4.67
N PRO A 93 -6.72 -6.77 4.81
CA PRO A 93 -7.18 -7.40 6.04
C PRO A 93 -6.26 -7.16 7.25
N LEU A 94 -5.00 -6.79 7.03
CA LEU A 94 -4.06 -6.47 8.11
C LEU A 94 -4.22 -5.04 8.65
N LEU A 95 -4.88 -4.13 7.93
CA LEU A 95 -4.87 -2.68 8.17
C LEU A 95 -6.26 -2.08 8.41
N THR A 96 -7.29 -2.89 8.56
CA THR A 96 -8.67 -2.42 8.72
C THR A 96 -8.88 -1.53 9.94
N SER A 97 -8.24 -1.85 11.08
CA SER A 97 -8.29 -1.03 12.30
C SER A 97 -7.63 0.34 12.07
N PHE A 98 -6.44 0.35 11.48
CA PHE A 98 -5.76 1.61 11.14
C PHE A 98 -6.60 2.49 10.20
N ALA A 99 -7.19 1.92 9.16
CA ALA A 99 -8.06 2.65 8.25
C ALA A 99 -9.32 3.20 8.93
N ALA A 100 -9.88 2.46 9.89
CA ALA A 100 -11.02 2.92 10.69
C ALA A 100 -10.63 4.12 11.58
N ASP A 101 -9.47 4.05 12.25
CA ASP A 101 -8.97 5.12 13.11
C ASP A 101 -8.66 6.41 12.33
N VAL A 102 -8.05 6.26 11.13
CA VAL A 102 -7.80 7.40 10.23
C VAL A 102 -9.11 8.09 9.80
N LYS A 103 -10.15 7.29 9.54
CA LYS A 103 -11.48 7.82 9.22
C LYS A 103 -12.13 8.49 10.44
N ALA A 104 -12.04 7.88 11.63
CA ALA A 104 -12.56 8.43 12.87
C ALA A 104 -11.87 9.76 13.27
N ALA A 105 -10.58 9.90 12.98
CA ALA A 105 -9.83 11.12 13.19
C ALA A 105 -10.09 12.21 12.12
N GLY A 106 -10.87 11.91 11.06
CA GLY A 106 -11.14 12.84 9.96
C GLY A 106 -9.96 13.07 9.00
N LEU A 107 -8.89 12.26 9.10
CA LEU A 107 -7.66 12.44 8.31
C LEU A 107 -7.70 11.74 6.93
N ALA A 108 -8.77 11.02 6.62
CA ALA A 108 -8.83 10.19 5.42
C ALA A 108 -8.73 11.02 4.13
N SER A 109 -9.39 12.16 4.05
CA SER A 109 -9.35 13.06 2.90
C SER A 109 -7.94 13.64 2.71
N ASP A 110 -7.34 14.15 3.79
CA ASP A 110 -6.03 14.77 3.74
C ASP A 110 -4.97 13.76 3.28
N LEU A 111 -4.94 12.57 3.87
CA LEU A 111 -3.98 11.53 3.50
C LEU A 111 -4.20 10.97 2.09
N ASN A 112 -5.42 10.97 1.59
CA ASN A 112 -5.69 10.52 0.22
C ASN A 112 -5.31 11.56 -0.84
N THR A 113 -5.27 12.84 -0.50
CA THR A 113 -4.89 13.93 -1.41
C THR A 113 -3.41 14.28 -1.34
N MET A 114 -2.73 13.98 -0.23
CA MET A 114 -1.27 14.14 -0.11
C MET A 114 -0.52 13.21 -1.07
N HIS A 115 0.68 13.61 -1.47
CA HIS A 115 1.56 12.83 -2.35
C HIS A 115 2.96 12.71 -1.78
N SER A 116 3.65 11.62 -2.13
CA SER A 116 5.07 11.41 -1.80
C SER A 116 5.36 11.43 -0.31
N PHE A 117 4.63 10.66 0.48
CA PHE A 117 4.86 10.49 1.92
C PHE A 117 4.93 9.00 2.29
N THR A 118 5.26 8.73 3.53
CA THR A 118 5.37 7.36 4.05
C THR A 118 4.47 7.18 5.27
N VAL A 119 3.80 6.06 5.33
CA VAL A 119 2.93 5.68 6.46
C VAL A 119 3.47 4.43 7.14
N PHE A 120 3.70 4.53 8.43
CA PHE A 120 3.96 3.39 9.31
C PHE A 120 2.63 2.91 9.87
N ALA A 121 1.95 1.99 9.17
CA ALA A 121 0.61 1.54 9.49
C ALA A 121 0.65 0.39 10.51
N PRO A 122 0.10 0.56 11.73
CA PRO A 122 0.01 -0.54 12.68
C PRO A 122 -0.95 -1.61 12.17
N ALA A 123 -0.53 -2.87 12.22
CA ALA A 123 -1.38 -4.01 11.91
C ALA A 123 -2.51 -4.13 12.95
N ASN A 124 -3.61 -4.80 12.61
CA ASN A 124 -4.71 -5.03 13.55
C ASN A 124 -4.22 -5.64 14.88
N SER A 125 -3.24 -6.56 14.82
CA SER A 125 -2.62 -7.19 16.00
C SER A 125 -1.85 -6.20 16.88
N ALA A 126 -1.41 -5.06 16.34
CA ALA A 126 -0.68 -4.03 17.09
C ALA A 126 -1.58 -3.33 18.13
N PHE A 127 -2.86 -3.16 17.82
CA PHE A 127 -3.83 -2.55 18.73
C PHE A 127 -4.11 -3.40 19.97
N GLY A 128 -4.03 -4.72 19.85
CA GLY A 128 -4.15 -5.63 20.98
C GLY A 128 -2.98 -5.58 21.97
N LYS A 129 -1.90 -4.90 21.64
CA LYS A 129 -0.71 -4.72 22.49
C LYS A 129 -0.69 -3.38 23.21
N LEU A 130 -1.70 -2.54 23.00
CA LEU A 130 -1.83 -1.26 23.69
C LEU A 130 -2.15 -1.46 25.16
N SER A 131 -1.51 -0.69 26.03
CA SER A 131 -1.88 -0.57 27.44
C SER A 131 -3.25 0.11 27.59
N SER A 132 -3.88 -0.02 28.75
CA SER A 132 -5.15 0.64 29.02
C SER A 132 -5.07 2.18 28.89
N GLY A 133 -3.94 2.77 29.25
CA GLY A 133 -3.69 4.20 29.09
C GLY A 133 -3.60 4.61 27.62
N GLU A 134 -2.85 3.86 26.80
CA GLU A 134 -2.73 4.10 25.35
C GLU A 134 -4.08 3.89 24.64
N MET A 135 -4.84 2.88 25.05
CA MET A 135 -6.19 2.65 24.54
C MET A 135 -7.12 3.85 24.83
N SER A 136 -7.03 4.42 26.03
CA SER A 136 -7.80 5.62 26.40
C SER A 136 -7.44 6.83 25.53
N MET A 137 -6.15 6.99 25.15
CA MET A 137 -5.72 8.04 24.21
C MET A 137 -6.31 7.84 22.82
N MET A 138 -6.45 6.60 22.37
CA MET A 138 -7.07 6.27 21.07
C MET A 138 -8.56 6.63 21.03
N HIS A 139 -9.26 6.65 22.16
CA HIS A 139 -10.65 7.10 22.26
C HIS A 139 -10.82 8.61 22.27
N ASN A 140 -9.75 9.38 22.47
CA ASN A 140 -9.77 10.83 22.39
C ASN A 140 -9.39 11.28 20.99
N THR A 141 -10.28 11.92 20.25
CA THR A 141 -10.06 12.32 18.85
C THR A 141 -8.83 13.22 18.68
N ALA A 142 -8.55 14.12 19.62
CA ALA A 142 -7.39 15.00 19.52
C ALA A 142 -6.07 14.23 19.70
N GLU A 143 -6.01 13.29 20.66
CA GLU A 143 -4.85 12.45 20.88
C GLU A 143 -4.69 11.43 19.74
N LEU A 144 -5.78 10.80 19.28
CA LEU A 144 -5.78 9.93 18.12
C LEU A 144 -5.20 10.64 16.88
N THR A 145 -5.61 11.88 16.63
CA THR A 145 -5.09 12.68 15.53
C THR A 145 -3.58 12.91 15.65
N LYS A 146 -3.06 13.21 16.85
CA LYS A 146 -1.62 13.35 17.08
C LYS A 146 -0.87 12.03 16.86
N ILE A 147 -1.40 10.94 17.41
CA ILE A 147 -0.83 9.58 17.24
C ILE A 147 -0.77 9.23 15.77
N LEU A 148 -1.87 9.41 15.03
CA LEU A 148 -1.91 9.10 13.59
C LEU A 148 -0.95 9.97 12.77
N LYS A 149 -0.86 11.27 13.06
CA LYS A 149 0.13 12.15 12.44
C LYS A 149 1.57 11.76 12.77
N HIS A 150 1.81 11.15 13.94
CA HIS A 150 3.13 10.60 14.29
C HIS A 150 3.50 9.36 13.48
N HIS A 151 2.53 8.62 12.97
CA HIS A 151 2.72 7.48 12.07
C HIS A 151 2.99 7.89 10.61
N VAL A 152 2.82 9.16 10.27
CA VAL A 152 3.01 9.68 8.91
C VAL A 152 4.27 10.52 8.84
N VAL A 153 5.16 10.16 7.92
CA VAL A 153 6.45 10.81 7.67
C VAL A 153 6.41 11.52 6.33
N SER A 154 6.90 12.75 6.31
CA SER A 154 7.06 13.51 5.07
C SER A 154 8.12 12.89 4.16
N GLY A 155 7.81 12.77 2.90
CA GLY A 155 8.69 12.21 1.88
C GLY A 155 8.69 10.69 1.82
N LYS A 156 9.24 10.17 0.74
CA LYS A 156 9.36 8.72 0.52
C LYS A 156 10.54 8.18 1.32
N VAL A 157 10.27 7.23 2.21
CA VAL A 157 11.29 6.49 2.96
C VAL A 157 11.54 5.17 2.24
N THR A 158 12.75 4.99 1.73
CA THR A 158 13.20 3.72 1.14
C THR A 158 13.70 2.79 2.25
N PRO A 159 13.79 1.47 2.00
CA PRO A 159 14.39 0.53 2.96
C PRO A 159 15.81 0.92 3.38
N ALA A 160 16.61 1.45 2.45
CA ALA A 160 17.95 1.94 2.75
C ALA A 160 17.94 3.14 3.69
N LYS A 161 17.03 4.10 3.47
CA LYS A 161 16.84 5.26 4.34
C LYS A 161 16.32 4.84 5.72
N LEU A 162 15.42 3.86 5.78
CA LEU A 162 14.95 3.30 7.06
C LEU A 162 16.09 2.65 7.85
N ALA A 163 16.98 1.94 7.16
CA ALA A 163 18.13 1.27 7.78
C ALA A 163 19.24 2.22 8.23
N SER A 164 19.32 3.44 7.70
CA SER A 164 20.43 4.38 7.94
C SER A 164 20.42 5.03 9.32
N GLY A 165 19.37 4.86 10.11
CA GLY A 165 19.24 5.49 11.43
C GLY A 165 18.99 6.99 11.39
N MET A 166 18.77 7.58 10.21
CA MET A 166 18.50 9.01 10.10
C MET A 166 17.11 9.35 10.65
N PRO A 167 16.96 10.52 11.30
CA PRO A 167 15.67 10.94 11.80
C PRO A 167 14.67 11.18 10.66
N LEU A 168 13.48 10.65 10.82
CA LEU A 168 12.35 10.76 9.90
C LEU A 168 11.33 11.73 10.49
N THR A 169 11.16 12.90 9.89
CA THR A 169 10.24 13.92 10.38
C THR A 169 8.79 13.50 10.17
N THR A 170 8.02 13.46 11.26
CA THR A 170 6.60 13.10 11.25
C THR A 170 5.70 14.32 11.04
N LEU A 171 4.46 14.10 10.59
CA LEU A 171 3.46 15.17 10.47
C LEU A 171 3.00 15.72 11.84
N ALA A 172 3.29 15.02 12.93
CA ALA A 172 3.05 15.51 14.29
C ALA A 172 4.12 16.51 14.77
N GLY A 173 5.18 16.76 13.97
CA GLY A 173 6.29 17.66 14.35
C GLY A 173 7.42 16.98 15.11
N GLY A 174 7.30 15.69 15.44
CA GLY A 174 8.37 14.88 16.04
C GLY A 174 9.20 14.15 14.98
N SER A 175 10.14 13.32 15.44
CA SER A 175 10.92 12.45 14.57
C SER A 175 10.85 10.98 15.01
N LEU A 176 10.93 10.08 14.05
CA LEU A 176 11.10 8.65 14.24
C LEU A 176 12.50 8.27 13.77
N THR A 177 13.10 7.28 14.41
CA THR A 177 14.37 6.72 13.97
C THR A 177 14.13 5.30 13.46
N GLY A 178 14.62 5.02 12.27
CA GLY A 178 14.63 3.68 11.74
C GLY A 178 15.93 2.97 12.09
N ALA A 179 15.91 1.65 12.15
CA ALA A 179 17.10 0.81 12.31
C ALA A 179 16.92 -0.49 11.53
N LYS A 180 18.02 -1.17 11.25
CA LYS A 180 18.01 -2.52 10.72
C LYS A 180 18.83 -3.41 11.62
N MET A 181 18.20 -4.46 12.16
CA MET A 181 18.82 -5.46 13.01
C MET A 181 18.73 -6.83 12.31
N GLY A 182 19.83 -7.25 11.68
CA GLY A 182 19.82 -8.46 10.86
C GLY A 182 18.86 -8.36 9.68
N SER A 183 17.81 -9.19 9.66
CA SER A 183 16.75 -9.18 8.64
C SER A 183 15.54 -8.31 9.00
N VAL A 184 15.46 -7.82 10.23
CA VAL A 184 14.32 -7.05 10.73
C VAL A 184 14.60 -5.56 10.62
N TYR A 185 13.63 -4.81 10.12
CA TYR A 185 13.63 -3.35 10.17
C TYR A 185 12.77 -2.90 11.34
N GLU A 186 13.26 -1.90 12.05
CA GLU A 186 12.58 -1.29 13.19
C GLU A 186 12.35 0.20 12.92
N VAL A 187 11.25 0.74 13.44
CA VAL A 187 10.98 2.18 13.46
C VAL A 187 10.46 2.57 14.84
N GLY A 188 11.13 3.49 15.50
CA GLY A 188 10.86 3.79 16.91
C GLY A 188 11.10 2.54 17.76
N LYS A 189 10.03 1.93 18.28
CA LYS A 189 10.08 0.66 19.05
C LYS A 189 9.19 -0.43 18.42
N ALA A 190 8.88 -0.28 17.14
CA ALA A 190 8.02 -1.20 16.39
C ALA A 190 8.80 -1.89 15.28
N ASP A 191 8.63 -3.21 15.16
CA ASP A 191 9.19 -3.96 14.04
C ASP A 191 8.32 -3.80 12.80
N VAL A 192 8.97 -3.67 11.65
CA VAL A 192 8.31 -3.70 10.36
C VAL A 192 8.05 -5.15 9.96
N ILE A 193 6.80 -5.54 9.95
CA ILE A 193 6.36 -6.89 9.61
C ILE A 193 6.02 -7.08 8.14
N CYS A 194 5.71 -6.00 7.42
CA CYS A 194 5.69 -5.97 5.95
C CYS A 194 5.98 -4.56 5.45
N GLY A 195 7.06 -4.39 4.71
CA GLY A 195 7.56 -3.08 4.31
C GLY A 195 7.60 -2.86 2.81
N ASN A 196 7.76 -1.57 2.46
CA ASN A 196 7.88 -1.08 1.09
C ASN A 196 6.67 -1.39 0.20
N ILE A 197 5.46 -1.30 0.78
CA ILE A 197 4.22 -1.46 0.04
C ILE A 197 3.91 -0.13 -0.66
N GLN A 198 3.75 -0.16 -1.97
CA GLN A 198 3.41 1.03 -2.73
C GLN A 198 1.89 1.18 -2.81
N THR A 199 1.40 2.40 -2.63
CA THR A 199 0.05 2.85 -2.94
C THR A 199 0.11 3.96 -3.99
N ALA A 200 -1.02 4.41 -4.50
CA ALA A 200 -1.02 5.44 -5.54
C ALA A 200 -0.33 6.75 -5.12
N ASN A 201 -0.31 7.06 -3.82
CA ASN A 201 0.19 8.35 -3.31
C ASN A 201 1.24 8.24 -2.18
N ALA A 202 1.47 7.03 -1.62
CA ALA A 202 2.35 6.84 -0.46
C ALA A 202 3.11 5.51 -0.52
N THR A 203 4.11 5.38 0.35
CA THR A 203 4.75 4.10 0.69
C THR A 203 4.29 3.68 2.08
N VAL A 204 3.89 2.42 2.24
CA VAL A 204 3.37 1.88 3.50
C VAL A 204 4.33 0.84 4.07
N TYR A 205 4.59 0.95 5.37
CA TYR A 205 5.30 -0.02 6.20
C TYR A 205 4.35 -0.49 7.29
N VAL A 206 3.99 -1.77 7.26
CA VAL A 206 3.14 -2.39 8.29
C VAL A 206 4.00 -2.71 9.50
N ILE A 207 3.59 -2.24 10.67
CA ILE A 207 4.32 -2.38 11.93
C ILE A 207 3.54 -3.15 12.99
N ASN A 208 4.25 -3.79 13.91
CA ASN A 208 3.69 -4.67 14.93
C ASN A 208 3.30 -3.98 16.24
N LYS A 209 3.49 -2.66 16.33
CA LYS A 209 3.11 -1.82 17.49
C LYS A 209 2.64 -0.46 17.03
N VAL A 210 1.78 0.19 17.81
CA VAL A 210 1.38 1.58 17.61
C VAL A 210 2.51 2.49 18.12
N LEU A 211 2.87 3.53 17.35
CA LEU A 211 3.88 4.51 17.72
C LEU A 211 3.22 5.66 18.49
N VAL A 212 3.24 5.54 19.80
CA VAL A 212 2.72 6.60 20.68
C VAL A 212 3.82 7.64 20.91
N PRO A 213 3.59 8.93 20.59
CA PRO A 213 4.58 9.96 20.86
C PRO A 213 4.83 10.06 22.36
N MET A 214 6.11 10.04 22.77
CA MET A 214 6.48 10.30 24.15
C MET A 214 6.37 11.82 24.40
N HIS A 215 5.65 12.18 25.44
CA HIS A 215 5.53 13.54 25.94
C HIS A 215 6.73 13.92 26.78
#